data_567ab49c47a835be25f5bf1c529f9a18
#
_entry.id   567ab49c47a835be25f5bf1c529f9a18
#
_cell.length_a   1.000
_cell.length_b   1.000
_cell.length_c   1.000
_cell.angle_alpha   90.00
_cell.angle_beta   90.00
_cell.angle_gamma   90.00
#
_symmetry.space_group_name_H-M   'P 1'
#
loop_
_entity.id
_entity.type
_entity.pdbx_description
1 polymer ?
#
loop_
_entity_poly.entity_id
_entity_poly.type
_entity_poly.pdbx_seq_one_letter_code
_entity_poly.pdbx_strand_id
1 'polypeptide(L)'
;MDMKEIRYFTLQGKTPVLDWMKQLAAKEKRLAAMYIERLACGNTGAAKSLKGGLWELRLHVSSGLRIYFAYEGDKLVILLCGGDKGTQKKDIEKARGYLTVWREIYENY
;
A
#
# COMPACT_ATOMS: atom_id res chain seq x y z
N MET A 1 2.68 7.81 -21.53
CA MET A 1 3.03 7.09 -20.32
C MET A 1 1.76 6.70 -19.59
N ASP A 2 1.56 5.43 -19.40
CA ASP A 2 0.30 4.94 -18.81
C ASP A 2 0.36 5.01 -17.30
N MET A 3 -0.55 5.78 -16.72
CA MET A 3 -0.73 5.81 -15.27
C MET A 3 -1.43 4.54 -14.82
N LYS A 4 -1.01 4.02 -13.66
CA LYS A 4 -1.68 2.89 -13.04
C LYS A 4 -2.85 3.39 -12.21
N GLU A 5 -3.93 2.63 -12.19
CA GLU A 5 -5.05 2.91 -11.31
C GLU A 5 -4.63 2.56 -9.88
N ILE A 6 -4.96 3.42 -8.92
CA ILE A 6 -4.75 3.14 -7.51
C ILE A 6 -6.10 2.74 -6.90
N ARG A 7 -6.14 1.58 -6.27
CA ARG A 7 -7.32 1.11 -5.56
C ARG A 7 -6.96 0.85 -4.10
N TYR A 8 -7.81 1.31 -3.20
CA TYR A 8 -7.62 1.11 -1.77
C TYR A 8 -8.39 -0.13 -1.35
N PHE A 9 -7.68 -1.12 -0.80
CA PHE A 9 -8.32 -2.32 -0.26
C PHE A 9 -9.32 -1.92 0.82
N THR A 10 -10.52 -2.47 0.74
CA THR A 10 -11.60 -2.22 1.68
C THR A 10 -12.14 -3.56 2.18
N LEU A 11 -12.38 -3.66 3.48
CA LEU A 11 -12.93 -4.87 4.09
C LEU A 11 -13.88 -4.46 5.20
N GLN A 12 -15.13 -4.93 5.11
CA GLN A 12 -16.15 -4.68 6.15
C GLN A 12 -16.32 -3.19 6.45
N GLY A 13 -16.33 -2.37 5.40
CA GLY A 13 -16.53 -0.93 5.53
C GLY A 13 -15.30 -0.14 5.97
N LYS A 14 -14.17 -0.80 6.18
CA LYS A 14 -12.93 -0.15 6.59
C LYS A 14 -11.95 -0.13 5.44
N THR A 15 -11.19 0.96 5.32
CA THR A 15 -10.17 1.14 4.31
C THR A 15 -8.83 1.34 5.04
N PRO A 16 -8.05 0.25 5.28
CA PRO A 16 -6.89 0.33 6.17
C PRO A 16 -5.88 1.43 5.85
N VAL A 17 -5.55 1.64 4.58
CA VAL A 17 -4.57 2.68 4.22
C VAL A 17 -5.12 4.08 4.54
N LEU A 18 -6.37 4.36 4.18
CA LEU A 18 -6.96 5.67 4.46
C LEU A 18 -7.12 5.90 5.96
N ASP A 19 -7.52 4.86 6.69
CA ASP A 19 -7.68 4.96 8.14
C ASP A 19 -6.32 5.25 8.81
N TRP A 20 -5.27 4.58 8.35
CA TRP A 20 -3.92 4.83 8.82
C TRP A 20 -3.46 6.25 8.49
N MET A 21 -3.70 6.71 7.25
CA MET A 21 -3.29 8.04 6.83
C MET A 21 -3.95 9.14 7.67
N LYS A 22 -5.19 8.95 8.10
CA LYS A 22 -5.89 9.93 8.92
C LYS A 22 -5.19 10.20 10.25
N GLN A 23 -4.42 9.25 10.74
CA GLN A 23 -3.72 9.35 12.03
C GLN A 23 -2.35 10.01 11.91
N LEU A 24 -1.86 10.23 10.71
CA LEU A 24 -0.55 10.82 10.48
C LEU A 24 -0.58 12.34 10.69
N ALA A 25 0.57 12.91 11.02
CA ALA A 25 0.74 14.36 11.01
C ALA A 25 0.54 14.90 9.59
N ALA A 26 0.13 16.15 9.47
CA ALA A 26 -0.19 16.74 8.17
C ALA A 26 0.96 16.61 7.15
N LYS A 27 2.19 16.82 7.60
CA LYS A 27 3.37 16.70 6.75
C LYS A 27 3.53 15.26 6.22
N GLU A 28 3.30 14.28 7.09
CA GLU A 28 3.41 12.87 6.72
C GLU A 28 2.28 12.43 5.78
N LYS A 29 1.07 12.97 5.98
CA LYS A 29 -0.06 12.72 5.06
C LYS A 29 0.29 13.18 3.66
N ARG A 30 0.83 14.38 3.53
CA ARG A 30 1.21 14.93 2.23
C ARG A 30 2.29 14.09 1.58
N LEU A 31 3.25 13.62 2.37
CA LEU A 31 4.33 12.79 1.86
C LEU A 31 3.78 11.44 1.37
N ALA A 32 2.89 10.82 2.14
CA ALA A 32 2.27 9.56 1.75
C ALA A 32 1.51 9.71 0.43
N ALA A 33 0.71 10.77 0.31
CA ALA A 33 -0.04 11.05 -0.91
C ALA A 33 0.89 11.23 -2.11
N MET A 34 2.00 11.92 -1.92
CA MET A 34 2.99 12.14 -2.98
C MET A 34 3.63 10.82 -3.45
N TYR A 35 3.98 9.94 -2.51
CA TYR A 35 4.56 8.65 -2.85
C TYR A 35 3.57 7.74 -3.57
N ILE A 36 2.30 7.78 -3.16
CA ILE A 36 1.24 7.01 -3.84
C ILE A 36 1.08 7.52 -5.29
N GLU A 37 1.10 8.84 -5.48
CA GLU A 37 1.01 9.41 -6.82
C GLU A 37 2.20 9.02 -7.69
N ARG A 38 3.40 9.03 -7.15
CA ARG A 38 4.60 8.57 -7.87
C ARG A 38 4.48 7.10 -8.27
N LEU A 39 3.93 6.29 -7.38
CA LEU A 39 3.69 4.88 -7.67
C LEU A 39 2.71 4.72 -8.84
N ALA A 40 1.63 5.52 -8.85
CA ALA A 40 0.67 5.53 -9.95
C ALA A 40 1.32 5.90 -11.27
N CYS A 41 2.31 6.79 -11.24
CA CYS A 41 3.06 7.22 -12.43
C CYS A 41 4.13 6.21 -12.87
N GLY A 42 4.25 5.07 -12.18
CA GLY A 42 5.22 4.03 -12.53
C GLY A 42 6.58 4.18 -11.87
N ASN A 43 6.73 5.15 -10.95
CA ASN A 43 7.98 5.33 -10.22
C ASN A 43 8.02 4.34 -9.05
N THR A 44 8.83 3.30 -9.18
CA THR A 44 8.93 2.22 -8.20
C THR A 44 10.25 2.25 -7.41
N GLY A 45 10.99 3.36 -7.48
CA GLY A 45 12.32 3.44 -6.86
C GLY A 45 12.32 3.22 -5.35
N ALA A 46 11.23 3.56 -4.66
CA ALA A 46 11.11 3.37 -3.22
C ALA A 46 10.42 2.05 -2.85
N ALA A 47 10.10 1.20 -3.82
CA ALA A 47 9.37 -0.04 -3.62
C ALA A 47 10.30 -1.24 -3.59
N LYS A 48 9.98 -2.21 -2.72
CA LYS A 48 10.75 -3.44 -2.56
C LYS A 48 9.78 -4.62 -2.53
N SER A 49 10.09 -5.66 -3.31
CA SER A 49 9.32 -6.89 -3.30
C SER A 49 9.56 -7.66 -2.00
N LEU A 50 8.49 -8.10 -1.37
CA LEU A 50 8.54 -8.96 -0.20
C LEU A 50 8.20 -10.41 -0.55
N LYS A 51 8.17 -10.73 -1.86
CA LYS A 51 7.79 -12.04 -2.39
C LYS A 51 6.30 -12.32 -2.25
N GLY A 52 5.81 -13.31 -2.99
CA GLY A 52 4.40 -13.67 -2.96
C GLY A 52 3.46 -12.62 -3.52
N GLY A 53 3.96 -11.67 -4.29
CA GLY A 53 3.17 -10.60 -4.87
C GLY A 53 2.96 -9.39 -3.97
N LEU A 54 3.53 -9.41 -2.76
CA LEU A 54 3.44 -8.28 -1.83
C LEU A 54 4.65 -7.38 -1.99
N TRP A 55 4.41 -6.06 -1.95
CA TRP A 55 5.43 -5.02 -2.07
C TRP A 55 5.36 -4.06 -0.90
N GLU A 56 6.51 -3.48 -0.56
CA GLU A 56 6.63 -2.48 0.49
C GLU A 56 7.13 -1.18 -0.14
N LEU A 57 6.39 -0.10 0.07
CA LEU A 57 6.77 1.25 -0.35
C LEU A 57 7.31 1.96 0.88
N ARG A 58 8.59 2.29 0.88
CA ARG A 58 9.23 2.98 2.00
C ARG A 58 9.24 4.47 1.74
N LEU A 59 8.70 5.23 2.68
CA LEU A 59 8.76 6.68 2.66
C LEU A 59 9.98 7.13 3.45
N HIS A 60 10.80 7.97 2.84
CA HIS A 60 12.06 8.42 3.45
C HIS A 60 11.80 9.52 4.48
N VAL A 61 11.33 9.11 5.67
CA VAL A 61 11.16 9.99 6.84
C VAL A 61 11.69 9.26 8.06
N SER A 62 12.01 10.02 9.13
CA SER A 62 12.62 9.48 10.33
C SER A 62 11.75 8.42 11.02
N SER A 63 10.42 8.54 10.95
CA SER A 63 9.50 7.58 11.54
C SER A 63 9.45 6.25 10.76
N GLY A 64 10.02 6.21 9.56
CA GLY A 64 10.09 4.98 8.76
C GLY A 64 8.73 4.51 8.29
N LEU A 65 7.93 5.43 7.72
CA LEU A 65 6.60 5.09 7.22
C LEU A 65 6.68 4.12 6.04
N ARG A 66 5.71 3.22 5.98
CA ARG A 66 5.63 2.20 4.93
C ARG A 66 4.19 2.00 4.50
N ILE A 67 4.01 1.74 3.19
CA ILE A 67 2.72 1.35 2.62
C ILE A 67 2.93 0.00 1.92
N TYR A 68 2.08 -0.96 2.23
CA TYR A 68 2.13 -2.30 1.63
C TYR A 68 1.10 -2.39 0.53
N PHE A 69 1.51 -2.92 -0.62
CA PHE A 69 0.66 -2.93 -1.79
C PHE A 69 0.97 -4.14 -2.67
N ALA A 70 0.12 -4.36 -3.67
CA ALA A 70 0.32 -5.38 -4.68
C ALA A 70 -0.07 -4.83 -6.04
N TYR A 71 0.49 -5.42 -7.09
CA TYR A 71 0.06 -5.15 -8.46
C TYR A 71 -0.99 -6.16 -8.87
N GLU A 72 -1.99 -5.71 -9.61
CA GLU A 72 -2.94 -6.59 -10.27
C GLU A 72 -2.81 -6.33 -11.78
N GLY A 73 -2.15 -7.26 -12.46
CA GLY A 73 -1.73 -7.01 -13.83
C GLY A 73 -0.73 -5.87 -13.91
N ASP A 74 -0.73 -5.15 -15.02
CA ASP A 74 0.20 -4.05 -15.27
C ASP A 74 -0.43 -2.67 -15.10
N LYS A 75 -1.73 -2.60 -14.75
CA LYS A 75 -2.47 -1.34 -14.71
C LYS A 75 -3.04 -0.97 -13.35
N LEU A 76 -3.05 -1.88 -12.41
CA LEU A 76 -3.74 -1.68 -11.13
C LEU A 76 -2.79 -1.91 -9.95
N VAL A 77 -2.83 -0.99 -9.00
CA VAL A 77 -2.11 -1.08 -7.73
C VAL A 77 -3.14 -1.13 -6.60
N ILE A 78 -3.04 -2.15 -5.75
CA ILE A 78 -3.93 -2.30 -4.59
C ILE A 78 -3.16 -1.91 -3.34
N LEU A 79 -3.59 -0.86 -2.67
CA LEU A 79 -2.98 -0.42 -1.41
C LEU A 79 -3.64 -1.18 -0.26
N LEU A 80 -2.86 -1.92 0.50
CA LEU A 80 -3.37 -2.89 1.49
C LEU A 80 -3.40 -2.34 2.90
N CYS A 81 -2.28 -1.84 3.40
CA CYS A 81 -2.22 -1.21 4.72
C CYS A 81 -0.96 -0.36 4.82
N GLY A 82 -0.87 0.42 5.90
CA GLY A 82 0.29 1.24 6.18
C GLY A 82 0.73 1.08 7.62
N GLY A 83 1.93 1.53 7.92
CA GLY A 83 2.51 1.50 9.25
C GLY A 83 3.87 2.15 9.28
N ASP A 84 4.64 1.87 10.32
CA ASP A 84 6.00 2.40 10.47
C ASP A 84 6.98 1.25 10.73
N LYS A 85 8.24 1.60 10.95
CA LYS A 85 9.27 0.58 11.17
C LYS A 85 9.04 -0.22 12.46
N GLY A 86 8.36 0.37 13.45
CA GLY A 86 8.07 -0.31 14.71
C GLY A 86 6.99 -1.36 14.63
N THR A 87 6.10 -1.26 13.63
CA THR A 87 5.00 -2.20 13.43
C THR A 87 5.17 -3.05 12.18
N GLN A 88 6.34 -3.00 11.55
CA GLN A 88 6.60 -3.61 10.24
C GLN A 88 6.20 -5.08 10.17
N LYS A 89 6.65 -5.89 11.12
CA LYS A 89 6.39 -7.33 11.10
C LYS A 89 4.89 -7.64 11.12
N LYS A 90 4.18 -6.98 12.03
CA LYS A 90 2.73 -7.14 12.19
C LYS A 90 1.99 -6.65 10.94
N ASP A 91 2.43 -5.54 10.39
CA ASP A 91 1.80 -4.95 9.21
C ASP A 91 1.98 -5.82 7.97
N ILE A 92 3.15 -6.45 7.82
CA ILE A 92 3.38 -7.40 6.72
C ILE A 92 2.41 -8.58 6.83
N GLU A 93 2.21 -9.11 8.02
CA GLU A 93 1.26 -10.21 8.24
C GLU A 93 -0.16 -9.78 7.86
N LYS A 94 -0.58 -8.59 8.28
CA LYS A 94 -1.89 -8.04 7.90
C LYS A 94 -2.01 -7.90 6.39
N ALA A 95 -0.97 -7.34 5.76
CA ALA A 95 -0.98 -7.10 4.32
C ALA A 95 -1.12 -8.41 3.55
N ARG A 96 -0.43 -9.46 3.98
CA ARG A 96 -0.56 -10.77 3.34
C ARG A 96 -1.97 -11.32 3.47
N GLY A 97 -2.60 -11.16 4.64
CA GLY A 97 -3.98 -11.56 4.86
C GLY A 97 -4.94 -10.80 3.95
N TYR A 98 -4.77 -9.49 3.86
CA TYR A 98 -5.59 -8.64 2.98
C TYR A 98 -5.41 -9.01 1.51
N LEU A 99 -4.18 -9.30 1.10
CA LEU A 99 -3.91 -9.71 -0.27
C LEU A 99 -4.59 -11.04 -0.60
N THR A 100 -4.60 -11.98 0.33
CA THR A 100 -5.31 -13.24 0.17
C THR A 100 -6.80 -12.99 -0.03
N VAL A 101 -7.41 -12.14 0.81
CA VAL A 101 -8.82 -11.78 0.69
C VAL A 101 -9.10 -11.11 -0.66
N TRP A 102 -8.24 -10.16 -1.05
CA TRP A 102 -8.39 -9.47 -2.33
C TRP A 102 -8.40 -10.47 -3.49
N ARG A 103 -7.45 -11.39 -3.50
CA ARG A 103 -7.34 -12.39 -4.56
C ARG A 103 -8.55 -13.31 -4.63
N GLU A 104 -9.07 -13.73 -3.48
CA GLU A 104 -10.28 -14.55 -3.44
C GLU A 104 -11.48 -13.84 -4.04
N ILE A 105 -11.67 -12.58 -3.68
CA ILE A 105 -12.77 -11.78 -4.23
C ILE A 105 -12.58 -11.54 -5.72
N TYR A 106 -11.37 -11.16 -6.13
CA TYR A 106 -11.07 -10.84 -7.52
C TYR A 106 -11.20 -12.06 -8.44
N GLU A 107 -10.73 -13.21 -7.99
CA GLU A 107 -10.77 -14.43 -8.79
C GLU A 107 -12.18 -15.01 -8.94
N ASN A 108 -13.09 -14.67 -8.03
CA ASN A 108 -14.47 -15.14 -8.05
C ASN A 108 -15.40 -14.26 -8.89
N TYR A 109 -14.88 -13.23 -9.50
CA TYR A 109 -15.57 -12.42 -10.47
C TYR A 109 -15.09 -12.79 -11.87
#